data_485a24e523d9a7cca544ccaabf8bbb69
#
_entry.id   485a24e523d9a7cca544ccaabf8bbb69
#
_cell.length_a   1.000
_cell.length_b   1.000
_cell.length_c   1.000
_cell.angle_alpha   90.00
_cell.angle_beta   90.00
_cell.angle_gamma   90.00
#
_symmetry.space_group_name_H-M   'P 1'
#
loop_
_entity.id
_entity.type
_entity.pdbx_description
1 polymer ?
#
loop_
_entity_poly.entity_id
_entity_poly.type
_entity_poly.pdbx_seq_one_letter_code
_entity_poly.pdbx_strand_id
1 'polypeptide(L)'
;MLRTSIAQVNVLCTEYDLMDPRRCTGEEEYTGTCFRVVPDFLPFAEPKKAYFLTNFHVVDDGDDRTVHLRTAGMGKSALTAYVEAVCPQLDCAVLSVDEDTEHEKWFDEEEPCDWVERITCVELYAKRITSETQKVYTIGFPHGLEEQLSSGWLAGRGSEDMDMLQLNISINSGNSGGALCDTNGKVIGMCTCTLNETEAIAFAVPSFSIRSYFQKFYTAEYGMFPRWGLTVMPMTDAFAENYSVRACGAVVSEIEPGSPARRKLRVGDVIHAIRSEGVHASLDSFGLITDSTRGSKITIHNTEFLMQLTPGHVFVDITRNGKKMTHECSPAVIDYKVTDVWKEWNPPRVAVWGPIVFQNVSRQLLTDENAGHRALEIAQVVKKTCAMNELVMITRIEPNSYVKNYEIPREYDLLLKVGRTRIKSIEHLNTVIEDYKERLQQNEKYVCLETTSGKVWLMLDQLFN
;
A
#
# COMPACT_ATOMS: atom_id res chain seq x y z
N MET A 1 -5.22 -29.38 -12.03
CA MET A 1 -5.06 -28.73 -10.71
C MET A 1 -5.13 -27.21 -10.83
N LEU A 2 -4.30 -26.50 -11.60
CA LEU A 2 -4.38 -25.03 -11.72
C LEU A 2 -5.73 -24.52 -12.25
N ARG A 3 -6.29 -25.12 -13.29
CA ARG A 3 -7.56 -24.67 -13.87
C ARG A 3 -8.74 -24.72 -12.88
N THR A 4 -8.68 -25.65 -11.93
CA THR A 4 -9.73 -25.81 -10.92
C THR A 4 -9.49 -24.95 -9.67
N SER A 5 -8.39 -24.19 -9.60
CA SER A 5 -8.05 -23.36 -8.43
C SER A 5 -8.18 -21.86 -8.66
N ILE A 6 -8.50 -21.43 -9.90
CA ILE A 6 -8.63 -20.04 -10.27
C ILE A 6 -10.08 -19.60 -10.41
N ALA A 7 -10.30 -18.31 -10.21
CA ALA A 7 -11.54 -17.64 -10.54
C ALA A 7 -11.25 -16.26 -11.16
N GLN A 8 -12.15 -15.81 -12.01
CA GLN A 8 -12.19 -14.43 -12.46
C GLN A 8 -12.66 -13.55 -11.30
N VAL A 9 -12.01 -12.43 -11.11
CA VAL A 9 -12.42 -11.39 -10.17
C VAL A 9 -13.10 -10.29 -10.98
N ASN A 10 -14.32 -9.94 -10.62
CA ASN A 10 -15.02 -8.78 -11.15
C ASN A 10 -15.28 -7.84 -9.97
N VAL A 11 -14.82 -6.61 -10.09
CA VAL A 11 -14.99 -5.57 -9.06
C VAL A 11 -15.86 -4.48 -9.68
N LEU A 12 -17.01 -4.26 -9.08
CA LEU A 12 -17.85 -3.10 -9.37
C LEU A 12 -17.61 -2.09 -8.26
N CYS A 13 -17.17 -0.91 -8.61
CA CYS A 13 -16.86 0.13 -7.65
C CYS A 13 -17.49 1.47 -8.04
N THR A 14 -17.68 2.32 -7.05
CA THR A 14 -18.13 3.68 -7.22
C THR A 14 -16.95 4.62 -7.10
N GLU A 15 -16.71 5.43 -8.12
CA GLU A 15 -15.71 6.46 -8.07
C GLU A 15 -16.21 7.71 -7.35
N TYR A 16 -15.35 8.32 -6.55
CA TYR A 16 -15.63 9.55 -5.84
C TYR A 16 -14.69 10.67 -6.27
N ASP A 17 -15.21 11.90 -6.22
CA ASP A 17 -14.40 13.09 -6.42
C ASP A 17 -13.33 13.20 -5.31
N LEU A 18 -12.06 13.12 -5.67
CA LEU A 18 -10.94 13.21 -4.72
C LEU A 18 -10.99 14.50 -3.87
N MET A 19 -11.52 15.58 -4.44
CA MET A 19 -11.64 16.88 -3.76
C MET A 19 -12.88 16.99 -2.89
N ASP A 20 -13.90 16.17 -3.14
CA ASP A 20 -15.12 16.07 -2.34
C ASP A 20 -15.64 14.63 -2.31
N PRO A 21 -15.11 13.76 -1.44
CA PRO A 21 -15.47 12.34 -1.38
C PRO A 21 -16.95 12.04 -1.08
N ARG A 22 -17.77 13.07 -0.90
CA ARG A 22 -19.24 12.92 -0.79
C ARG A 22 -19.93 12.87 -2.15
N ARG A 23 -19.20 13.15 -3.24
CA ARG A 23 -19.73 13.18 -4.60
C ARG A 23 -19.28 11.95 -5.36
N CYS A 24 -20.24 11.19 -5.85
CA CYS A 24 -20.00 10.12 -6.79
C CYS A 24 -19.72 10.71 -8.18
N THR A 25 -18.69 10.24 -8.85
CA THR A 25 -18.29 10.65 -10.20
C THR A 25 -18.69 9.62 -11.26
N GLY A 26 -18.83 8.35 -10.87
CA GLY A 26 -19.20 7.27 -11.78
C GLY A 26 -19.21 5.90 -11.11
N GLU A 27 -19.52 4.89 -11.91
CA GLU A 27 -19.33 3.48 -11.58
C GLU A 27 -18.35 2.90 -12.59
N GLU A 28 -17.40 2.11 -12.13
CA GLU A 28 -16.42 1.43 -12.96
C GLU A 28 -16.37 -0.07 -12.65
N GLU A 29 -16.04 -0.87 -13.65
CA GLU A 29 -15.90 -2.31 -13.54
C GLU A 29 -14.44 -2.70 -13.87
N TYR A 30 -13.80 -3.39 -12.93
CA TYR A 30 -12.45 -3.93 -13.09
C TYR A 30 -12.48 -5.45 -13.10
N THR A 31 -11.58 -6.03 -13.87
CA THR A 31 -11.46 -7.48 -13.97
C THR A 31 -10.05 -7.95 -13.73
N GLY A 32 -9.94 -9.07 -13.03
CA GLY A 32 -8.66 -9.73 -12.74
C GLY A 32 -8.82 -11.23 -12.57
N THR A 33 -7.82 -11.83 -12.02
CA THR A 33 -7.78 -13.24 -11.67
C THR A 33 -7.49 -13.40 -10.17
N CYS A 34 -8.03 -14.42 -9.55
CA CYS A 34 -7.62 -14.87 -8.22
C CYS A 34 -7.43 -16.39 -8.22
N PHE A 35 -6.82 -16.91 -7.16
CA PHE A 35 -6.71 -18.36 -6.95
C PHE A 35 -6.90 -18.72 -5.49
N ARG A 36 -7.58 -19.85 -5.25
CA ARG A 36 -7.85 -20.36 -3.90
C ARG A 36 -6.59 -20.90 -3.27
N VAL A 37 -6.29 -20.48 -2.03
CA VAL A 37 -5.09 -20.88 -1.29
C VAL A 37 -5.40 -21.68 -0.05
N VAL A 38 -4.46 -22.55 0.33
CA VAL A 38 -4.44 -23.12 1.68
C VAL A 38 -4.06 -22.00 2.65
N PRO A 39 -4.91 -21.66 3.63
CA PRO A 39 -4.74 -20.46 4.45
C PRO A 39 -3.76 -20.61 5.63
N ASP A 40 -2.85 -21.58 5.58
CA ASP A 40 -1.90 -21.93 6.64
C ASP A 40 -0.93 -20.80 7.03
N PHE A 41 -0.86 -19.77 6.21
CA PHE A 41 -0.02 -18.58 6.42
C PHE A 41 -0.80 -17.33 6.82
N LEU A 42 -2.13 -17.37 6.83
CA LEU A 42 -2.99 -16.23 7.17
C LEU A 42 -3.31 -16.26 8.68
N PRO A 43 -2.89 -15.23 9.45
CA PRO A 43 -3.09 -15.21 10.90
C PRO A 43 -4.54 -14.99 11.32
N PHE A 44 -5.40 -14.59 10.39
CA PHE A 44 -6.83 -14.31 10.60
C PHE A 44 -7.76 -15.36 9.98
N ALA A 45 -7.21 -16.49 9.49
CA ALA A 45 -8.02 -17.49 8.83
C ALA A 45 -9.06 -18.09 9.77
N GLU A 46 -10.31 -18.12 9.33
CA GLU A 46 -11.47 -18.65 10.05
C GLU A 46 -11.95 -19.96 9.42
N PRO A 47 -12.48 -20.88 10.21
CA PRO A 47 -13.22 -22.05 9.69
C PRO A 47 -14.42 -21.59 8.86
N LYS A 48 -14.76 -22.34 7.81
CA LYS A 48 -15.89 -22.09 6.92
C LYS A 48 -15.74 -20.87 5.99
N LYS A 49 -14.52 -20.34 5.86
CA LYS A 49 -14.18 -19.36 4.84
C LYS A 49 -13.18 -19.94 3.85
N ALA A 50 -13.45 -19.76 2.58
CA ALA A 50 -12.49 -20.03 1.51
C ALA A 50 -11.70 -18.76 1.21
N TYR A 51 -10.37 -18.87 1.12
CA TYR A 51 -9.49 -17.73 0.92
C TYR A 51 -8.86 -17.75 -0.47
N PHE A 52 -8.81 -16.57 -1.10
CA PHE A 52 -8.25 -16.36 -2.42
C PHE A 52 -7.21 -15.25 -2.38
N LEU A 53 -6.19 -15.36 -3.22
CA LEU A 53 -5.23 -14.30 -3.48
C LEU A 53 -5.49 -13.66 -4.83
N THR A 54 -5.38 -12.33 -4.87
CA THR A 54 -5.36 -11.50 -6.07
C THR A 54 -4.41 -10.34 -5.88
N ASN A 55 -4.18 -9.53 -6.92
CA ASN A 55 -3.43 -8.29 -6.75
C ASN A 55 -4.24 -7.23 -6.02
N PHE A 56 -3.52 -6.35 -5.32
CA PHE A 56 -4.12 -5.20 -4.67
C PHE A 56 -4.78 -4.27 -5.70
N HIS A 57 -4.07 -3.94 -6.79
CA HIS A 57 -4.60 -3.05 -7.83
C HIS A 57 -5.87 -3.59 -8.54
N VAL A 58 -6.18 -4.89 -8.42
CA VAL A 58 -7.43 -5.46 -8.95
C VAL A 58 -8.63 -5.07 -8.08
N VAL A 59 -8.39 -4.79 -6.78
CA VAL A 59 -9.45 -4.49 -5.81
C VAL A 59 -9.31 -3.09 -5.20
N ASP A 60 -8.34 -2.30 -5.62
CA ASP A 60 -8.02 -0.99 -5.03
C ASP A 60 -8.91 0.13 -5.56
N ASP A 61 -9.38 0.01 -6.79
CA ASP A 61 -10.11 1.09 -7.42
C ASP A 61 -11.53 1.22 -6.86
N GLY A 62 -11.85 2.44 -6.43
CA GLY A 62 -13.17 2.88 -6.00
C GLY A 62 -13.58 2.53 -4.57
N ASP A 63 -14.57 3.26 -4.14
CA ASP A 63 -15.28 3.10 -2.87
C ASP A 63 -16.57 2.29 -3.12
N ASP A 64 -17.19 1.73 -2.06
CA ASP A 64 -18.41 0.91 -2.14
C ASP A 64 -18.32 -0.22 -3.19
N ARG A 65 -17.22 -0.95 -3.14
CA ARG A 65 -16.97 -2.03 -4.09
C ARG A 65 -17.74 -3.30 -3.73
N THR A 66 -18.19 -3.98 -4.78
CA THR A 66 -18.68 -5.34 -4.71
C THR A 66 -17.73 -6.23 -5.49
N VAL A 67 -17.22 -7.27 -4.86
CA VAL A 67 -16.29 -8.22 -5.47
C VAL A 67 -17.02 -9.52 -5.75
N HIS A 68 -16.99 -9.93 -7.02
CA HIS A 68 -17.60 -11.17 -7.46
C HIS A 68 -16.55 -12.10 -8.05
N LEU A 69 -16.62 -13.39 -7.67
CA LEU A 69 -15.78 -14.43 -8.22
C LEU A 69 -16.57 -15.34 -9.14
N ARG A 70 -16.01 -15.64 -10.32
CA ARG A 70 -16.59 -16.55 -11.30
C ARG A 70 -15.59 -17.58 -11.76
N THR A 71 -15.99 -18.84 -11.81
CA THR A 71 -15.17 -19.92 -12.37
C THR A 71 -15.78 -20.45 -13.66
N ALA A 72 -14.99 -21.20 -14.42
CA ALA A 72 -15.51 -21.92 -15.60
C ALA A 72 -16.67 -22.81 -15.19
N GLY A 73 -17.80 -22.69 -15.90
CA GLY A 73 -19.00 -23.47 -15.67
C GLY A 73 -20.08 -22.84 -14.77
N MET A 74 -19.80 -21.71 -14.11
CA MET A 74 -20.81 -20.99 -13.32
C MET A 74 -21.83 -20.22 -14.20
N GLY A 75 -21.61 -20.15 -15.49
CA GLY A 75 -22.49 -19.39 -16.38
C GLY A 75 -22.52 -17.91 -16.00
N LYS A 76 -23.70 -17.40 -15.61
CA LYS A 76 -23.90 -16.03 -15.14
C LYS A 76 -23.86 -15.89 -13.61
N SER A 77 -23.79 -16.99 -12.88
CA SER A 77 -23.72 -16.97 -11.41
C SER A 77 -22.32 -16.49 -10.98
N ALA A 78 -22.25 -15.87 -9.80
CA ALA A 78 -21.02 -15.43 -9.18
C ALA A 78 -21.07 -15.65 -7.67
N LEU A 79 -19.90 -15.77 -7.03
CA LEU A 79 -19.74 -15.81 -5.58
C LEU A 79 -19.43 -14.40 -5.11
N THR A 80 -20.13 -13.90 -4.11
CA THR A 80 -19.77 -12.63 -3.46
C THR A 80 -18.56 -12.87 -2.58
N ALA A 81 -17.53 -12.06 -2.75
CA ALA A 81 -16.29 -12.11 -1.99
C ALA A 81 -16.06 -10.83 -1.18
N TYR A 82 -15.37 -10.99 -0.06
CA TYR A 82 -14.99 -9.89 0.82
C TYR A 82 -13.49 -9.70 0.82
N VAL A 83 -13.00 -8.48 0.84
CA VAL A 83 -11.58 -8.17 0.96
C VAL A 83 -11.20 -8.20 2.44
N GLU A 84 -10.45 -9.21 2.86
CA GLU A 84 -10.08 -9.42 4.27
C GLU A 84 -8.79 -8.70 4.65
N ALA A 85 -7.83 -8.63 3.73
CA ALA A 85 -6.55 -8.00 3.97
C ALA A 85 -5.89 -7.54 2.67
N VAL A 86 -5.09 -6.50 2.77
CA VAL A 86 -4.33 -5.97 1.64
C VAL A 86 -2.89 -5.67 2.04
N CYS A 87 -2.00 -5.71 1.06
CA CYS A 87 -0.62 -5.23 1.16
C CYS A 87 -0.25 -4.49 -0.13
N PRO A 88 -0.49 -3.17 -0.20
CA PRO A 88 -0.22 -2.38 -1.41
C PRO A 88 1.22 -2.48 -1.90
N GLN A 89 2.19 -2.54 -0.97
CA GLN A 89 3.62 -2.60 -1.32
C GLN A 89 4.03 -3.92 -1.96
N LEU A 90 3.30 -5.00 -1.70
CA LEU A 90 3.45 -6.28 -2.40
C LEU A 90 2.43 -6.47 -3.51
N ASP A 91 1.59 -5.48 -3.77
CA ASP A 91 0.47 -5.57 -4.70
C ASP A 91 -0.35 -6.86 -4.49
N CYS A 92 -0.74 -7.11 -3.24
CA CYS A 92 -1.42 -8.34 -2.82
C CYS A 92 -2.68 -8.02 -2.01
N ALA A 93 -3.76 -8.74 -2.31
CA ALA A 93 -5.00 -8.75 -1.55
C ALA A 93 -5.46 -10.17 -1.26
N VAL A 94 -6.08 -10.35 -0.10
CA VAL A 94 -6.72 -11.60 0.32
C VAL A 94 -8.23 -11.40 0.28
N LEU A 95 -8.90 -12.23 -0.49
CA LEU A 95 -10.35 -12.29 -0.54
C LEU A 95 -10.85 -13.49 0.25
N SER A 96 -12.05 -13.39 0.82
CA SER A 96 -12.75 -14.51 1.40
C SER A 96 -14.14 -14.70 0.78
N VAL A 97 -14.60 -15.93 0.80
CA VAL A 97 -15.98 -16.32 0.49
C VAL A 97 -16.45 -17.23 1.63
N ASP A 98 -17.62 -16.94 2.18
CA ASP A 98 -18.23 -17.80 3.18
C ASP A 98 -18.70 -19.11 2.53
N GLU A 99 -18.27 -20.26 3.05
CA GLU A 99 -18.63 -21.58 2.50
C GLU A 99 -20.12 -21.90 2.64
N ASP A 100 -20.79 -21.27 3.62
CA ASP A 100 -22.23 -21.44 3.87
C ASP A 100 -23.11 -20.40 3.11
N THR A 101 -22.53 -19.55 2.22
CA THR A 101 -23.30 -18.51 1.55
C THR A 101 -24.24 -19.12 0.53
N GLU A 102 -25.54 -18.87 0.72
CA GLU A 102 -26.55 -19.16 -0.32
C GLU A 102 -26.21 -18.32 -1.55
N HIS A 103 -26.04 -18.98 -2.69
CA HIS A 103 -25.75 -18.31 -3.95
C HIS A 103 -26.84 -17.28 -4.26
N GLU A 104 -26.49 -16.05 -4.59
CA GLU A 104 -27.44 -15.14 -5.21
C GLU A 104 -27.90 -15.77 -6.52
N LYS A 105 -29.16 -16.25 -6.51
CA LYS A 105 -29.79 -16.87 -7.66
C LYS A 105 -30.11 -15.80 -8.68
N TRP A 106 -29.28 -15.65 -9.68
CA TRP A 106 -29.57 -14.76 -10.81
C TRP A 106 -30.55 -15.36 -11.83
N PHE A 107 -30.78 -16.69 -11.78
CA PHE A 107 -31.79 -17.42 -12.57
C PHE A 107 -32.17 -18.74 -11.89
N ASP A 108 -33.38 -19.28 -12.23
CA ASP A 108 -33.96 -20.54 -11.76
C ASP A 108 -33.06 -21.76 -12.12
N GLU A 109 -32.02 -22.03 -11.34
CA GLU A 109 -31.30 -23.32 -11.39
C GLU A 109 -31.81 -24.22 -10.26
N GLU A 110 -32.21 -25.43 -10.63
CA GLU A 110 -32.99 -26.36 -9.78
C GLU A 110 -32.17 -27.05 -8.69
N GLU A 111 -30.78 -26.93 -8.68
CA GLU A 111 -29.96 -27.58 -7.64
C GLU A 111 -28.99 -26.60 -7.00
N PRO A 112 -28.89 -26.60 -5.64
CA PRO A 112 -27.86 -25.89 -4.93
C PRO A 112 -26.50 -26.52 -5.26
N CYS A 113 -25.65 -25.81 -5.96
CA CYS A 113 -24.31 -26.26 -6.30
C CYS A 113 -23.28 -25.57 -5.41
N ASP A 114 -22.50 -26.36 -4.66
CA ASP A 114 -21.42 -25.87 -3.85
C ASP A 114 -20.21 -25.52 -4.73
N TRP A 115 -20.25 -24.33 -5.34
CA TRP A 115 -19.19 -23.84 -6.22
C TRP A 115 -17.86 -23.68 -5.50
N VAL A 116 -17.89 -23.34 -4.22
CA VAL A 116 -16.67 -23.14 -3.43
C VAL A 116 -15.90 -24.47 -3.29
N GLU A 117 -16.60 -25.59 -3.06
CA GLU A 117 -15.96 -26.91 -2.97
C GLU A 117 -15.32 -27.36 -4.27
N ARG A 118 -15.81 -26.88 -5.43
CA ARG A 118 -15.25 -27.20 -6.74
C ARG A 118 -13.93 -26.46 -7.04
N ILE A 119 -13.64 -25.38 -6.31
CA ILE A 119 -12.39 -24.64 -6.48
C ILE A 119 -11.32 -25.26 -5.59
N THR A 120 -10.33 -25.90 -6.19
CA THR A 120 -9.25 -26.59 -5.46
C THR A 120 -8.30 -25.60 -4.79
N CYS A 121 -7.88 -25.85 -3.55
CA CYS A 121 -6.84 -25.08 -2.90
C CYS A 121 -5.45 -25.39 -3.49
N VAL A 122 -4.60 -24.37 -3.58
CA VAL A 122 -3.18 -24.52 -3.89
C VAL A 122 -2.32 -24.05 -2.74
N GLU A 123 -1.16 -24.67 -2.59
CA GLU A 123 -0.16 -24.26 -1.61
C GLU A 123 0.81 -23.26 -2.23
N LEU A 124 1.08 -22.18 -1.51
CA LEU A 124 2.13 -21.24 -1.88
C LEU A 124 3.52 -21.83 -1.54
N TYR A 125 4.44 -21.75 -2.48
CA TYR A 125 5.81 -22.18 -2.22
C TYR A 125 6.48 -21.33 -1.14
N ALA A 126 6.90 -22.00 -0.04
CA ALA A 126 7.38 -21.31 1.16
C ALA A 126 8.85 -20.89 1.10
N LYS A 127 9.60 -21.29 0.09
CA LYS A 127 11.02 -20.99 -0.02
C LYS A 127 11.30 -19.97 -1.09
N ARG A 128 12.42 -19.27 -0.96
CA ARG A 128 12.93 -18.38 -2.00
C ARG A 128 13.23 -19.15 -3.28
N ILE A 129 12.90 -18.56 -4.41
CA ILE A 129 13.28 -19.11 -5.72
C ILE A 129 14.75 -18.79 -5.98
N THR A 130 15.52 -19.82 -6.21
CA THR A 130 16.99 -19.72 -6.44
C THR A 130 17.37 -19.86 -7.91
N SER A 131 16.54 -20.52 -8.71
CA SER A 131 16.77 -20.70 -10.14
C SER A 131 16.28 -19.48 -10.90
N GLU A 132 17.13 -18.91 -11.74
CA GLU A 132 16.79 -17.76 -12.59
C GLU A 132 16.34 -18.18 -14.00
N THR A 133 16.35 -19.48 -14.30
CA THR A 133 15.98 -20.00 -15.61
C THR A 133 15.16 -21.27 -15.44
N GLN A 134 13.87 -21.11 -15.21
CA GLN A 134 12.93 -22.24 -15.18
C GLN A 134 11.67 -21.93 -15.98
N LYS A 135 11.10 -22.96 -16.58
CA LYS A 135 9.84 -22.83 -17.28
C LYS A 135 8.71 -22.63 -16.27
N VAL A 136 7.84 -21.69 -16.58
CA VAL A 136 6.72 -21.31 -15.71
C VAL A 136 5.43 -21.21 -16.51
N TYR A 137 4.32 -21.31 -15.79
CA TYR A 137 2.97 -21.27 -16.34
C TYR A 137 2.10 -20.36 -15.48
N THR A 138 1.20 -19.65 -16.13
CA THR A 138 0.12 -18.93 -15.45
C THR A 138 -1.19 -19.16 -16.17
N ILE A 139 -2.30 -19.07 -15.41
CA ILE A 139 -3.65 -19.12 -15.97
C ILE A 139 -4.39 -17.89 -15.44
N GLY A 140 -5.13 -17.23 -16.30
CA GLY A 140 -5.92 -16.07 -15.96
C GLY A 140 -7.06 -15.86 -16.94
N PHE A 141 -7.77 -14.75 -16.79
CA PHE A 141 -8.93 -14.36 -17.57
C PHE A 141 -8.64 -13.07 -18.35
N PRO A 142 -7.80 -13.11 -19.41
CA PRO A 142 -7.41 -11.92 -20.14
C PRO A 142 -8.63 -11.22 -20.74
N HIS A 143 -8.74 -9.90 -20.51
CA HIS A 143 -9.85 -9.08 -21.00
C HIS A 143 -11.25 -9.58 -20.62
N GLY A 144 -11.38 -10.30 -19.50
CA GLY A 144 -12.67 -10.85 -19.08
C GLY A 144 -13.18 -12.03 -19.93
N LEU A 145 -12.34 -12.56 -20.82
CA LEU A 145 -12.64 -13.72 -21.66
C LEU A 145 -12.57 -15.04 -20.87
N GLU A 146 -12.70 -16.15 -21.58
CA GLU A 146 -12.47 -17.49 -21.00
C GLU A 146 -11.04 -17.65 -20.49
N GLU A 147 -10.83 -18.62 -19.59
CA GLU A 147 -9.52 -18.94 -19.03
C GLU A 147 -8.46 -19.21 -20.11
N GLN A 148 -7.30 -18.58 -19.99
CA GLN A 148 -6.17 -18.76 -20.90
C GLN A 148 -4.92 -19.20 -20.14
N LEU A 149 -4.32 -20.28 -20.61
CA LEU A 149 -3.01 -20.74 -20.14
C LEU A 149 -1.90 -20.02 -20.91
N SER A 150 -1.04 -19.34 -20.19
CA SER A 150 0.19 -18.74 -20.72
C SER A 150 1.42 -19.45 -20.15
N SER A 151 2.49 -19.58 -20.96
CA SER A 151 3.74 -20.21 -20.52
C SER A 151 4.96 -19.46 -21.02
N GLY A 152 6.03 -19.51 -20.26
CA GLY A 152 7.30 -18.90 -20.62
C GLY A 152 8.38 -19.28 -19.62
N TRP A 153 9.28 -18.36 -19.36
CA TRP A 153 10.43 -18.58 -18.51
C TRP A 153 10.54 -17.52 -17.43
N LEU A 154 10.98 -17.95 -16.25
CA LEU A 154 11.55 -17.04 -15.28
C LEU A 154 12.86 -16.52 -15.87
N ALA A 155 12.92 -15.22 -16.15
CA ALA A 155 14.00 -14.58 -16.90
C ALA A 155 14.96 -13.77 -16.02
N GLY A 156 14.58 -13.51 -14.77
CA GLY A 156 15.36 -12.69 -13.85
C GLY A 156 14.58 -12.21 -12.64
N ARG A 157 15.00 -11.08 -12.13
CA ARG A 157 14.39 -10.38 -11.00
C ARG A 157 14.15 -8.93 -11.35
N GLY A 158 13.24 -8.31 -10.64
CA GLY A 158 12.95 -6.88 -10.74
C GLY A 158 14.08 -5.99 -10.25
N SER A 159 13.73 -4.77 -9.84
CA SER A 159 14.71 -3.78 -9.38
C SER A 159 15.39 -4.17 -8.05
N GLU A 160 16.45 -3.45 -7.69
CA GLU A 160 17.21 -3.65 -6.44
C GLU A 160 16.34 -3.55 -5.17
N ASP A 161 15.26 -2.76 -5.22
CA ASP A 161 14.36 -2.53 -4.10
C ASP A 161 13.11 -3.43 -4.12
N MET A 162 12.60 -3.76 -5.33
CA MET A 162 11.43 -4.64 -5.51
C MET A 162 11.85 -5.95 -6.12
N ASP A 163 11.95 -6.99 -5.30
CA ASP A 163 12.37 -8.32 -5.72
C ASP A 163 11.21 -9.11 -6.33
N MET A 164 10.72 -8.65 -7.46
CA MET A 164 9.71 -9.35 -8.25
C MET A 164 10.36 -10.41 -9.14
N LEU A 165 9.64 -11.47 -9.43
CA LEU A 165 10.00 -12.45 -10.43
C LEU A 165 9.81 -11.83 -11.82
N GLN A 166 10.88 -11.67 -12.59
CA GLN A 166 10.79 -11.20 -13.96
C GLN A 166 10.51 -12.39 -14.89
N LEU A 167 9.53 -12.24 -15.76
CA LEU A 167 9.02 -13.30 -16.62
C LEU A 167 9.12 -12.91 -18.08
N ASN A 168 9.38 -13.90 -18.92
CA ASN A 168 9.19 -13.81 -20.36
C ASN A 168 7.87 -14.52 -20.70
N ILE A 169 6.77 -13.87 -20.38
CA ILE A 169 5.40 -14.33 -20.65
C ILE A 169 4.60 -13.10 -21.07
N SER A 170 3.78 -13.24 -22.10
CA SER A 170 2.79 -12.21 -22.40
C SER A 170 1.68 -12.24 -21.36
N ILE A 171 1.60 -11.21 -20.54
CA ILE A 171 0.55 -10.97 -19.57
C ILE A 171 -0.29 -9.79 -20.06
N ASN A 172 -1.59 -10.00 -20.18
CA ASN A 172 -2.55 -8.97 -20.57
C ASN A 172 -3.40 -8.56 -19.37
N SER A 173 -4.11 -7.44 -19.51
CA SER A 173 -5.12 -7.03 -18.56
C SER A 173 -6.11 -8.18 -18.27
N GLY A 174 -6.38 -8.46 -16.99
CA GLY A 174 -7.18 -9.60 -16.53
C GLY A 174 -6.37 -10.81 -16.09
N ASN A 175 -5.07 -10.93 -16.44
CA ASN A 175 -4.18 -11.96 -15.90
C ASN A 175 -3.61 -11.60 -14.53
N SER A 176 -3.71 -10.34 -14.13
CA SER A 176 -3.28 -9.85 -12.80
C SER A 176 -3.99 -10.64 -11.70
N GLY A 177 -3.23 -11.07 -10.70
CA GLY A 177 -3.70 -11.94 -9.61
C GLY A 177 -3.68 -13.43 -9.93
N GLY A 178 -3.32 -13.82 -11.16
CA GLY A 178 -3.20 -15.23 -11.56
C GLY A 178 -2.00 -15.94 -10.89
N ALA A 179 -2.18 -17.22 -10.56
CA ALA A 179 -1.13 -18.03 -9.99
C ALA A 179 0.01 -18.28 -10.99
N LEU A 180 1.26 -18.02 -10.59
CA LEU A 180 2.44 -18.40 -11.33
C LEU A 180 2.98 -19.72 -10.79
N CYS A 181 3.08 -20.74 -11.64
CA CYS A 181 3.52 -22.08 -11.25
C CYS A 181 4.78 -22.53 -11.96
N ASP A 182 5.55 -23.37 -11.27
CA ASP A 182 6.64 -24.13 -11.87
C ASP A 182 6.11 -25.36 -12.66
N THR A 183 7.03 -26.10 -13.27
CA THR A 183 6.69 -27.33 -14.03
C THR A 183 6.13 -28.47 -13.18
N ASN A 184 6.25 -28.39 -11.86
CA ASN A 184 5.71 -29.37 -10.91
C ASN A 184 4.33 -28.96 -10.38
N GLY A 185 3.79 -27.83 -10.84
CA GLY A 185 2.50 -27.30 -10.39
C GLY A 185 2.55 -26.58 -9.05
N LYS A 186 3.74 -26.24 -8.52
CA LYS A 186 3.89 -25.42 -7.31
C LYS A 186 3.68 -23.96 -7.63
N VAL A 187 2.87 -23.27 -6.85
CA VAL A 187 2.67 -21.83 -6.97
C VAL A 187 3.88 -21.10 -6.39
N ILE A 188 4.69 -20.51 -7.25
CA ILE A 188 5.93 -19.80 -6.92
C ILE A 188 5.75 -18.29 -6.84
N GLY A 189 4.64 -17.77 -7.35
CA GLY A 189 4.33 -16.35 -7.34
C GLY A 189 2.90 -16.07 -7.79
N MET A 190 2.57 -14.79 -7.83
CA MET A 190 1.31 -14.23 -8.31
C MET A 190 1.65 -13.18 -9.39
N CYS A 191 1.09 -13.33 -10.59
CA CYS A 191 1.31 -12.40 -11.69
C CYS A 191 0.75 -11.02 -11.33
N THR A 192 1.46 -9.93 -11.70
CA THR A 192 1.02 -8.58 -11.35
C THR A 192 0.97 -7.65 -12.56
N CYS A 193 2.08 -7.20 -13.07
CA CYS A 193 2.09 -6.15 -14.10
C CYS A 193 3.03 -6.48 -15.25
N THR A 194 2.87 -5.74 -16.35
CA THR A 194 3.83 -5.64 -17.44
C THR A 194 4.49 -4.26 -17.44
N LEU A 195 5.71 -4.16 -17.95
CA LEU A 195 6.26 -2.85 -18.28
C LEU A 195 5.48 -2.29 -19.48
N ASN A 196 4.84 -1.15 -19.26
CA ASN A 196 4.17 -0.40 -20.34
C ASN A 196 5.14 -0.24 -21.51
N GLU A 197 4.72 -0.67 -22.72
CA GLU A 197 5.45 -0.61 -24.01
C GLU A 197 6.26 -1.85 -24.45
N THR A 198 6.46 -2.88 -23.62
CA THR A 198 7.11 -4.10 -24.07
C THR A 198 6.23 -5.31 -23.77
N GLU A 199 5.64 -5.91 -24.79
CA GLU A 199 4.77 -7.11 -24.68
C GLU A 199 5.48 -8.36 -24.11
N ALA A 200 6.79 -8.28 -23.81
CA ALA A 200 7.62 -9.43 -23.49
C ALA A 200 8.16 -9.50 -22.06
N ILE A 201 7.95 -8.47 -21.24
CA ILE A 201 8.44 -8.43 -19.85
C ILE A 201 7.27 -8.30 -18.90
N ALA A 202 7.07 -9.31 -18.08
CA ALA A 202 6.07 -9.33 -17.03
C ALA A 202 6.71 -9.58 -15.67
N PHE A 203 5.96 -9.29 -14.61
CA PHE A 203 6.41 -9.48 -13.24
C PHE A 203 5.41 -10.30 -12.44
N ALA A 204 5.93 -10.98 -11.42
CA ALA A 204 5.11 -11.64 -10.43
C ALA A 204 5.66 -11.43 -9.02
N VAL A 205 4.77 -11.31 -8.06
CA VAL A 205 5.10 -11.23 -6.63
C VAL A 205 5.50 -12.63 -6.15
N PRO A 206 6.68 -12.82 -5.53
CA PRO A 206 7.08 -14.14 -5.05
C PRO A 206 6.17 -14.67 -3.95
N SER A 207 5.78 -15.94 -4.03
CA SER A 207 5.00 -16.62 -2.97
C SER A 207 5.66 -16.55 -1.60
N PHE A 208 7.01 -16.62 -1.55
CA PHE A 208 7.78 -16.46 -0.31
C PHE A 208 7.52 -15.11 0.36
N SER A 209 7.50 -14.02 -0.42
CA SER A 209 7.28 -12.67 0.12
C SER A 209 5.87 -12.52 0.66
N ILE A 210 4.86 -13.02 -0.07
CA ILE A 210 3.46 -13.00 0.37
C ILE A 210 3.31 -13.77 1.70
N ARG A 211 3.77 -15.02 1.77
CA ARG A 211 3.69 -15.83 2.99
C ARG A 211 4.42 -15.17 4.16
N SER A 212 5.65 -14.71 3.93
CA SER A 212 6.48 -14.10 4.99
C SER A 212 5.85 -12.82 5.54
N TYR A 213 5.23 -12.01 4.68
CA TYR A 213 4.51 -10.83 5.12
C TYR A 213 3.38 -11.18 6.08
N PHE A 214 2.45 -12.05 5.67
CA PHE A 214 1.31 -12.41 6.52
C PHE A 214 1.72 -13.14 7.80
N GLN A 215 2.73 -14.00 7.76
CA GLN A 215 3.20 -14.74 8.93
C GLN A 215 3.97 -13.89 9.95
N LYS A 216 4.67 -12.84 9.50
CA LYS A 216 5.63 -12.13 10.35
C LYS A 216 5.32 -10.66 10.59
N PHE A 217 4.69 -10.00 9.63
CA PHE A 217 4.58 -8.54 9.62
C PHE A 217 3.15 -8.03 9.53
N TYR A 218 2.19 -8.89 9.19
CA TYR A 218 0.80 -8.49 9.09
C TYR A 218 0.27 -8.00 10.44
N THR A 219 -0.36 -6.84 10.41
CA THR A 219 -1.17 -6.29 11.51
C THR A 219 -2.56 -6.03 10.96
N ALA A 220 -3.61 -6.18 11.78
CA ALA A 220 -4.99 -5.89 11.37
C ALA A 220 -5.21 -4.40 11.00
N GLU A 221 -4.26 -3.54 11.34
CA GLU A 221 -4.23 -2.17 10.85
C GLU A 221 -3.74 -2.19 9.40
N TYR A 222 -4.49 -1.53 8.55
CA TYR A 222 -4.31 -1.36 7.11
C TYR A 222 -2.88 -1.66 6.60
N GLY A 223 -2.74 -2.76 5.88
CA GLY A 223 -1.69 -3.22 4.94
C GLY A 223 -0.28 -2.62 4.96
N MET A 224 0.16 -2.11 6.10
CA MET A 224 1.39 -1.36 6.21
C MET A 224 2.61 -2.27 6.15
N PHE A 225 3.57 -1.92 5.30
CA PHE A 225 4.78 -2.68 5.07
C PHE A 225 5.91 -2.26 6.04
N PRO A 226 6.67 -3.19 6.60
CA PRO A 226 7.76 -2.86 7.51
C PRO A 226 8.90 -2.15 6.77
N ARG A 227 9.44 -1.09 7.40
CA ARG A 227 10.56 -0.30 6.87
C ARG A 227 11.57 0.00 7.96
N TRP A 228 12.79 0.27 7.56
CA TRP A 228 13.83 0.78 8.47
C TRP A 228 13.53 2.20 8.92
N GLY A 229 12.93 3.03 8.05
CA GLY A 229 12.76 4.46 8.26
C GLY A 229 14.08 5.19 8.36
N LEU A 230 15.04 4.81 7.54
CA LEU A 230 16.33 5.48 7.38
C LEU A 230 16.75 5.45 5.91
N THR A 231 17.61 6.39 5.54
CA THR A 231 18.29 6.43 4.25
C THR A 231 19.77 6.21 4.48
N VAL A 232 20.39 5.44 3.62
CA VAL A 232 21.83 5.20 3.64
C VAL A 232 22.48 5.73 2.36
N MET A 233 23.73 6.13 2.47
CA MET A 233 24.57 6.54 1.35
C MET A 233 25.85 5.70 1.30
N PRO A 234 26.46 5.54 0.11
CA PRO A 234 27.72 4.83 -0.03
C PRO A 234 28.85 5.43 0.85
N MET A 235 29.74 4.58 1.33
CA MET A 235 30.94 4.98 2.02
C MET A 235 32.00 5.35 0.99
N THR A 236 32.24 6.64 0.78
CA THR A 236 33.35 7.12 -0.05
C THR A 236 34.66 7.11 0.73
N ASP A 237 35.82 7.05 0.03
CA ASP A 237 37.12 7.10 0.67
C ASP A 237 37.34 8.36 1.51
N ALA A 238 36.89 9.53 1.00
CA ALA A 238 36.95 10.79 1.73
C ALA A 238 36.11 10.76 3.01
N PHE A 239 34.98 10.07 3.01
CA PHE A 239 34.15 9.89 4.20
C PHE A 239 34.83 8.94 5.20
N ALA A 240 35.42 7.86 4.70
CA ALA A 240 36.13 6.88 5.50
C ALA A 240 37.34 7.51 6.26
N GLU A 241 38.10 8.36 5.58
CA GLU A 241 39.20 9.13 6.17
C GLU A 241 38.74 10.05 7.31
N ASN A 242 37.66 10.85 7.06
CA ASN A 242 37.11 11.77 8.06
C ASN A 242 36.59 11.06 9.32
N TYR A 243 36.05 9.86 9.17
CA TYR A 243 35.45 9.10 10.28
C TYR A 243 36.44 8.07 10.88
N SER A 244 37.68 7.97 10.37
CA SER A 244 38.67 6.98 10.79
C SER A 244 38.12 5.55 10.75
N VAL A 245 37.37 5.22 9.73
CA VAL A 245 36.76 3.90 9.49
C VAL A 245 37.30 3.31 8.20
N ARG A 246 37.20 2.00 8.06
CA ARG A 246 37.49 1.34 6.78
C ARG A 246 36.43 1.76 5.74
N ALA A 247 36.82 1.96 4.47
CA ALA A 247 35.91 2.23 3.37
C ALA A 247 35.05 0.98 3.04
N CYS A 248 34.09 0.71 3.93
CA CYS A 248 33.20 -0.43 3.85
C CYS A 248 31.97 -0.17 4.72
N GLY A 249 30.81 -0.50 4.19
CA GLY A 249 29.51 -0.24 4.83
C GLY A 249 28.77 0.95 4.24
N ALA A 250 27.65 1.31 4.83
CA ALA A 250 26.80 2.41 4.42
C ALA A 250 26.63 3.43 5.53
N VAL A 251 26.70 4.72 5.18
CA VAL A 251 26.52 5.82 6.14
C VAL A 251 25.04 6.15 6.24
N VAL A 252 24.51 6.20 7.45
CA VAL A 252 23.15 6.69 7.71
C VAL A 252 23.10 8.19 7.41
N SER A 253 22.40 8.58 6.36
CA SER A 253 22.27 9.99 5.92
C SER A 253 21.02 10.67 6.46
N GLU A 254 19.93 9.91 6.65
CA GLU A 254 18.66 10.42 7.19
C GLU A 254 17.99 9.35 8.04
N ILE A 255 17.27 9.77 9.07
CA ILE A 255 16.43 8.90 9.90
C ILE A 255 15.06 9.57 10.03
N GLU A 256 14.04 8.86 9.58
CA GLU A 256 12.66 9.33 9.63
C GLU A 256 12.19 9.43 11.10
N PRO A 257 11.57 10.52 11.51
CA PRO A 257 10.91 10.61 12.80
C PRO A 257 9.83 9.54 12.95
N GLY A 258 9.73 8.99 14.17
CA GLY A 258 8.80 7.88 14.42
C GLY A 258 9.33 6.51 14.03
N SER A 259 10.40 6.42 13.22
CA SER A 259 10.96 5.15 12.81
C SER A 259 11.62 4.39 13.99
N PRO A 260 11.64 3.04 13.93
CA PRO A 260 12.33 2.22 14.93
C PRO A 260 13.82 2.55 14.99
N ALA A 261 14.42 2.91 13.85
CA ALA A 261 15.85 3.27 13.77
C ALA A 261 16.21 4.49 14.65
N ARG A 262 15.31 5.47 14.77
CA ARG A 262 15.59 6.72 15.50
C ARG A 262 15.96 6.54 16.97
N ARG A 263 15.51 5.46 17.59
CA ARG A 263 15.83 5.16 19.00
C ARG A 263 17.22 4.57 19.19
N LYS A 264 17.80 3.99 18.14
CA LYS A 264 19.01 3.16 18.19
C LYS A 264 20.15 3.73 17.33
N LEU A 265 19.83 4.25 16.16
CA LEU A 265 20.78 4.74 15.19
C LEU A 265 20.80 6.28 15.15
N ARG A 266 21.85 6.84 14.58
CA ARG A 266 22.06 8.28 14.40
C ARG A 266 22.57 8.55 12.98
N VAL A 267 22.26 9.72 12.46
CA VAL A 267 22.89 10.22 11.23
C VAL A 267 24.41 10.26 11.43
N GLY A 268 25.15 9.74 10.49
CA GLY A 268 26.60 9.56 10.55
C GLY A 268 27.07 8.19 11.08
N ASP A 269 26.16 7.32 11.55
CA ASP A 269 26.54 5.93 11.84
C ASP A 269 26.90 5.20 10.55
N VAL A 270 27.89 4.33 10.62
CA VAL A 270 28.28 3.47 9.50
C VAL A 270 27.78 2.06 9.76
N ILE A 271 26.85 1.60 8.97
CA ILE A 271 26.31 0.23 9.04
C ILE A 271 27.24 -0.70 8.29
N HIS A 272 27.71 -1.75 8.94
CA HIS A 272 28.60 -2.77 8.35
C HIS A 272 27.91 -4.08 8.07
N ALA A 273 26.98 -4.48 8.94
CA ALA A 273 26.25 -5.74 8.77
C ALA A 273 24.87 -5.68 9.43
N ILE A 274 23.97 -6.48 8.89
CA ILE A 274 22.64 -6.76 9.46
C ILE A 274 22.58 -8.25 9.73
N ARG A 275 22.19 -8.61 10.95
CA ARG A 275 22.06 -10.00 11.38
C ARG A 275 20.66 -10.28 11.93
N SER A 276 20.11 -11.41 11.54
CA SER A 276 18.86 -11.94 12.10
C SER A 276 18.98 -13.45 12.16
N GLU A 277 17.96 -14.14 12.67
CA GLU A 277 17.96 -15.59 12.72
C GLU A 277 18.14 -16.17 11.31
N GLY A 278 19.22 -16.94 11.10
CA GLY A 278 19.56 -17.52 9.80
C GLY A 278 20.04 -16.53 8.73
N VAL A 279 20.16 -15.22 9.05
CA VAL A 279 20.58 -14.18 8.13
C VAL A 279 21.82 -13.47 8.66
N HIS A 280 22.86 -13.37 7.83
CA HIS A 280 24.03 -12.54 8.06
C HIS A 280 24.40 -11.79 6.78
N ALA A 281 24.09 -10.52 6.71
CA ALA A 281 24.27 -9.68 5.53
C ALA A 281 25.29 -8.57 5.81
N SER A 282 26.46 -8.64 5.18
CA SER A 282 27.49 -7.58 5.23
C SER A 282 27.27 -6.58 4.11
N LEU A 283 27.44 -5.29 4.42
CA LEU A 283 27.33 -4.21 3.45
C LEU A 283 28.71 -3.91 2.84
N ASP A 284 28.76 -3.72 1.54
CA ASP A 284 29.95 -3.24 0.83
C ASP A 284 30.07 -1.70 0.89
N SER A 285 31.09 -1.14 0.20
CA SER A 285 31.32 0.31 0.15
C SER A 285 30.21 1.10 -0.57
N PHE A 286 29.37 0.42 -1.34
CA PHE A 286 28.21 1.02 -1.99
C PHE A 286 26.94 0.95 -1.12
N GLY A 287 27.02 0.34 0.05
CA GLY A 287 25.87 0.13 0.93
C GLY A 287 24.97 -1.02 0.51
N LEU A 288 25.47 -1.88 -0.38
CA LEU A 288 24.74 -3.01 -0.91
C LEU A 288 25.11 -4.30 -0.17
N ILE A 289 24.13 -5.19 -0.08
CA ILE A 289 24.27 -6.54 0.44
C ILE A 289 24.45 -7.50 -0.74
N THR A 290 25.33 -8.49 -0.58
CA THR A 290 25.35 -9.60 -1.52
C THR A 290 24.31 -10.63 -1.11
N ASP A 291 23.31 -10.85 -1.95
CA ASP A 291 22.34 -11.93 -1.76
C ASP A 291 23.08 -13.27 -1.79
N SER A 292 23.11 -13.97 -0.65
CA SER A 292 23.83 -15.24 -0.50
C SER A 292 23.31 -16.36 -1.42
N THR A 293 22.09 -16.20 -1.92
CA THR A 293 21.42 -17.21 -2.75
C THR A 293 21.76 -17.04 -4.24
N ARG A 294 21.94 -15.78 -4.68
CA ARG A 294 22.08 -15.42 -6.10
C ARG A 294 23.40 -14.74 -6.44
N GLY A 295 24.10 -14.23 -5.43
CA GLY A 295 25.30 -13.41 -5.64
C GLY A 295 25.04 -12.00 -6.18
N SER A 296 23.75 -11.62 -6.42
CA SER A 296 23.38 -10.28 -6.85
C SER A 296 23.52 -9.28 -5.72
N LYS A 297 23.62 -7.99 -6.09
CA LYS A 297 23.65 -6.89 -5.14
C LYS A 297 22.26 -6.35 -4.93
N ILE A 298 21.88 -6.17 -3.66
CA ILE A 298 20.56 -5.65 -3.25
C ILE A 298 20.73 -4.60 -2.16
N THR A 299 19.74 -3.71 -2.02
CA THR A 299 19.73 -2.73 -0.93
C THR A 299 19.23 -3.33 0.38
N ILE A 300 19.44 -2.65 1.50
CA ILE A 300 18.84 -3.03 2.79
C ILE A 300 17.32 -2.86 2.80
N HIS A 301 16.77 -2.15 1.83
CA HIS A 301 15.34 -1.89 1.66
C HIS A 301 14.65 -2.91 0.75
N ASN A 302 15.41 -3.80 0.13
CA ASN A 302 14.88 -4.85 -0.74
C ASN A 302 13.79 -5.66 -0.03
N THR A 303 12.64 -5.79 -0.67
CA THR A 303 11.45 -6.40 -0.05
C THR A 303 11.67 -7.85 0.37
N GLU A 304 12.30 -8.67 -0.49
CA GLU A 304 12.58 -10.07 -0.16
C GLU A 304 13.62 -10.19 0.96
N PHE A 305 14.59 -9.27 1.03
CA PHE A 305 15.54 -9.22 2.14
C PHE A 305 14.83 -8.92 3.46
N LEU A 306 13.95 -7.91 3.48
CA LEU A 306 13.16 -7.58 4.67
C LEU A 306 12.31 -8.76 5.14
N MET A 307 11.71 -9.50 4.21
CA MET A 307 10.89 -10.69 4.52
C MET A 307 11.69 -11.87 5.09
N GLN A 308 13.02 -11.90 4.96
CA GLN A 308 13.88 -12.90 5.60
C GLN A 308 14.13 -12.60 7.09
N LEU A 309 14.00 -11.34 7.49
CA LEU A 309 14.28 -10.93 8.86
C LEU A 309 13.20 -11.46 9.83
N THR A 310 13.61 -11.69 11.08
CA THR A 310 12.70 -12.06 12.16
C THR A 310 12.48 -10.82 13.04
N PRO A 311 11.26 -10.24 13.08
CA PRO A 311 10.96 -9.08 13.90
C PRO A 311 11.34 -9.29 15.36
N GLY A 312 11.94 -8.26 16.00
CA GLY A 312 12.42 -8.34 17.37
C GLY A 312 13.78 -9.04 17.54
N HIS A 313 14.33 -9.65 16.48
CA HIS A 313 15.62 -10.34 16.50
C HIS A 313 16.55 -9.88 15.37
N VAL A 314 16.58 -8.57 15.12
CA VAL A 314 17.45 -7.97 14.10
C VAL A 314 18.51 -7.11 14.76
N PHE A 315 19.77 -7.40 14.48
CA PHE A 315 20.92 -6.71 15.01
C PHE A 315 21.67 -5.99 13.89
N VAL A 316 21.98 -4.72 14.13
CA VAL A 316 22.71 -3.87 13.20
C VAL A 316 24.09 -3.56 13.78
N ASP A 317 25.13 -3.99 13.10
CA ASP A 317 26.51 -3.73 13.49
C ASP A 317 26.96 -2.40 12.88
N ILE A 318 27.37 -1.46 13.71
CA ILE A 318 27.73 -0.10 13.29
C ILE A 318 29.07 0.34 13.82
N THR A 319 29.63 1.38 13.21
CA THR A 319 30.65 2.22 13.80
C THR A 319 30.10 3.61 14.03
N ARG A 320 30.23 4.13 15.27
CA ARG A 320 29.87 5.50 15.67
C ARG A 320 31.07 6.15 16.32
N ASN A 321 31.55 7.27 15.76
CA ASN A 321 32.73 7.99 16.28
C ASN A 321 33.91 7.06 16.49
N GLY A 322 34.24 6.21 15.54
CA GLY A 322 35.34 5.24 15.60
C GLY A 322 35.11 4.02 16.51
N LYS A 323 33.99 3.93 17.24
CA LYS A 323 33.66 2.82 18.12
C LYS A 323 32.68 1.85 17.45
N LYS A 324 33.01 0.56 17.45
CA LYS A 324 32.12 -0.50 17.00
C LYS A 324 31.02 -0.77 18.02
N MET A 325 29.81 -0.89 17.58
CA MET A 325 28.63 -1.11 18.40
C MET A 325 27.65 -2.05 17.67
N THR A 326 26.81 -2.75 18.40
CA THR A 326 25.70 -3.52 17.89
C THR A 326 24.42 -3.01 18.53
N HIS A 327 23.42 -2.74 17.72
CA HIS A 327 22.10 -2.35 18.19
C HIS A 327 21.06 -3.32 17.70
N GLU A 328 20.14 -3.70 18.58
CA GLU A 328 18.92 -4.37 18.20
C GLU A 328 17.98 -3.34 17.58
N CYS A 329 17.72 -3.48 16.28
CA CYS A 329 16.89 -2.56 15.52
C CYS A 329 16.23 -3.34 14.37
N SER A 330 14.93 -3.60 14.49
CA SER A 330 14.14 -4.29 13.47
C SER A 330 13.42 -3.28 12.57
N PRO A 331 13.24 -3.59 11.28
CA PRO A 331 12.25 -2.90 10.47
C PRO A 331 10.88 -3.06 11.13
N ALA A 332 10.06 -2.03 11.06
CA ALA A 332 8.70 -2.05 11.58
C ALA A 332 7.79 -1.15 10.75
N VAL A 333 6.52 -1.31 10.93
CA VAL A 333 5.52 -0.39 10.42
C VAL A 333 5.71 0.97 11.09
N ILE A 334 5.72 2.03 10.28
CA ILE A 334 5.82 3.41 10.76
C ILE A 334 4.44 4.03 10.57
N ASP A 335 3.81 4.41 11.69
CA ASP A 335 2.50 5.05 11.70
C ASP A 335 2.59 6.49 11.18
N TYR A 336 2.51 6.66 9.86
CA TYR A 336 2.37 7.96 9.24
C TYR A 336 0.94 8.46 9.32
N LYS A 337 0.75 9.75 9.54
CA LYS A 337 -0.56 10.38 9.51
C LYS A 337 -0.96 10.87 8.11
N VAL A 338 0.00 10.96 7.21
CA VAL A 338 -0.23 11.20 5.77
C VAL A 338 0.03 9.89 5.04
N THR A 339 -1.02 9.17 4.76
CA THR A 339 -1.02 7.87 4.09
C THR A 339 -1.93 7.92 2.88
N ASP A 340 -1.96 6.85 2.13
CA ASP A 340 -3.00 6.68 1.12
C ASP A 340 -4.36 6.51 1.81
N VAL A 341 -5.40 6.95 1.15
CA VAL A 341 -6.77 6.86 1.66
C VAL A 341 -7.49 5.76 0.88
N TRP A 342 -8.13 4.85 1.63
CA TRP A 342 -9.00 3.81 1.09
C TRP A 342 -10.21 3.68 2.01
N LYS A 343 -11.39 3.69 1.42
CA LYS A 343 -12.65 3.82 2.17
C LYS A 343 -12.86 2.75 3.23
N GLU A 344 -12.49 1.50 2.96
CA GLU A 344 -12.71 0.41 3.91
C GLU A 344 -11.71 0.38 5.05
N TRP A 345 -10.45 0.76 4.82
CA TRP A 345 -9.37 0.62 5.80
C TRP A 345 -8.86 1.93 6.34
N ASN A 346 -8.89 2.98 5.53
CA ASN A 346 -8.44 4.32 5.90
C ASN A 346 -9.24 5.37 5.12
N PRO A 347 -10.56 5.49 5.40
CA PRO A 347 -11.45 6.34 4.62
C PRO A 347 -11.03 7.82 4.72
N PRO A 348 -11.32 8.62 3.68
CA PRO A 348 -11.09 10.05 3.73
C PRO A 348 -11.93 10.66 4.84
N ARG A 349 -11.26 11.31 5.79
CA ARG A 349 -11.94 12.04 6.86
C ARG A 349 -12.27 13.42 6.35
N VAL A 350 -13.55 13.77 6.40
CA VAL A 350 -14.11 14.98 5.82
C VAL A 350 -14.79 15.82 6.89
N ALA A 351 -14.55 17.13 6.86
CA ALA A 351 -15.35 18.12 7.55
C ALA A 351 -15.92 19.11 6.54
N VAL A 352 -17.11 19.60 6.80
CA VAL A 352 -17.77 20.56 5.92
C VAL A 352 -18.22 21.75 6.76
N TRP A 353 -17.86 22.94 6.30
CA TRP A 353 -18.32 24.17 6.93
C TRP A 353 -18.85 25.13 5.87
N GLY A 354 -20.14 25.11 5.70
CA GLY A 354 -20.83 25.82 4.62
C GLY A 354 -20.28 25.39 3.25
N PRO A 355 -19.76 26.33 2.45
CA PRO A 355 -19.29 26.03 1.11
C PRO A 355 -17.87 25.43 1.06
N ILE A 356 -17.25 25.17 2.21
CA ILE A 356 -15.85 24.71 2.29
C ILE A 356 -15.81 23.25 2.72
N VAL A 357 -15.08 22.45 1.97
CA VAL A 357 -14.78 21.05 2.28
C VAL A 357 -13.33 20.94 2.74
N PHE A 358 -13.15 20.25 3.84
CA PHE A 358 -11.85 19.97 4.45
C PHE A 358 -11.62 18.47 4.50
N GLN A 359 -10.40 18.04 4.22
CA GLN A 359 -9.99 16.65 4.38
C GLN A 359 -8.65 16.55 5.12
N ASN A 360 -8.39 15.39 5.72
CA ASN A 360 -7.02 15.07 6.10
C ASN A 360 -6.14 14.95 4.85
N VAL A 361 -4.90 15.43 4.92
CA VAL A 361 -3.94 15.33 3.81
C VAL A 361 -3.64 13.85 3.57
N SER A 362 -3.85 13.39 2.34
CA SER A 362 -3.48 12.05 1.86
C SER A 362 -2.39 12.15 0.79
N ARG A 363 -1.81 11.00 0.43
CA ARG A 363 -0.84 10.96 -0.68
C ARG A 363 -1.52 11.26 -2.00
N GLN A 364 -2.73 10.75 -2.23
CA GLN A 364 -3.48 11.01 -3.47
C GLN A 364 -3.67 12.51 -3.68
N LEU A 365 -4.07 13.25 -2.62
CA LEU A 365 -4.18 14.72 -2.70
C LEU A 365 -2.86 15.43 -2.99
N LEU A 366 -1.72 14.85 -2.58
CA LEU A 366 -0.39 15.41 -2.85
C LEU A 366 0.13 15.09 -4.26
N THR A 367 -0.40 14.07 -4.89
CA THR A 367 -0.04 13.65 -6.27
C THR A 367 -1.04 14.12 -7.31
N ASP A 368 -2.12 14.79 -6.90
CA ASP A 368 -3.10 15.35 -7.82
C ASP A 368 -2.45 16.38 -8.76
N GLU A 369 -2.59 16.18 -10.04
CA GLU A 369 -2.04 17.07 -11.09
C GLU A 369 -2.58 18.50 -10.97
N ASN A 370 -3.82 18.68 -10.50
CA ASN A 370 -4.45 19.96 -10.30
C ASN A 370 -3.85 20.76 -9.11
N ALA A 371 -3.18 20.09 -8.19
CA ALA A 371 -2.54 20.73 -7.05
C ALA A 371 -1.29 21.56 -7.44
N GLY A 372 -0.61 21.21 -8.55
CA GLY A 372 0.50 21.96 -9.10
C GLY A 372 1.60 22.28 -8.08
N HIS A 373 2.07 23.54 -8.05
CA HIS A 373 3.11 24.00 -7.11
C HIS A 373 2.71 23.86 -5.64
N ARG A 374 1.42 23.89 -5.32
CA ARG A 374 0.93 23.78 -3.93
C ARG A 374 1.13 22.39 -3.36
N ALA A 375 0.97 21.35 -4.16
CA ALA A 375 1.31 19.99 -3.73
C ALA A 375 2.76 19.91 -3.27
N LEU A 376 3.70 20.56 -3.99
CA LEU A 376 5.12 20.60 -3.60
C LEU A 376 5.35 21.35 -2.29
N GLU A 377 4.68 22.48 -2.06
CA GLU A 377 4.78 23.23 -0.82
C GLU A 377 4.26 22.40 0.37
N ILE A 378 3.11 21.75 0.19
CA ILE A 378 2.52 20.89 1.23
C ILE A 378 3.39 19.65 1.46
N ALA A 379 3.91 19.02 0.39
CA ALA A 379 4.83 17.91 0.51
C ALA A 379 6.09 18.28 1.31
N GLN A 380 6.59 19.52 1.20
CA GLN A 380 7.68 20.02 2.04
C GLN A 380 7.26 20.17 3.52
N VAL A 381 6.04 20.63 3.78
CA VAL A 381 5.50 20.69 5.16
C VAL A 381 5.35 19.30 5.72
N VAL A 382 4.78 18.37 4.96
CA VAL A 382 4.66 16.96 5.32
C VAL A 382 6.04 16.36 5.60
N LYS A 383 7.02 16.60 4.74
CA LYS A 383 8.40 16.16 4.93
C LYS A 383 9.03 16.73 6.20
N LYS A 384 8.84 18.03 6.48
CA LYS A 384 9.37 18.66 7.72
C LYS A 384 8.73 18.10 8.99
N THR A 385 7.44 17.82 8.96
CA THR A 385 6.70 17.18 10.07
C THR A 385 6.88 15.68 10.05
N CYS A 386 7.53 15.14 9.01
CA CYS A 386 7.75 13.73 8.75
C CYS A 386 6.46 12.91 8.76
N ALA A 387 5.40 13.50 8.23
CA ALA A 387 4.07 12.90 8.18
C ALA A 387 3.53 12.33 9.51
N MET A 388 4.14 12.74 10.65
CA MET A 388 3.73 12.28 11.98
C MET A 388 2.59 13.08 12.56
N ASN A 389 2.27 14.24 11.98
CA ASN A 389 1.14 15.06 12.36
C ASN A 389 0.05 14.96 11.30
N GLU A 390 -1.18 14.84 11.76
CA GLU A 390 -2.31 15.01 10.89
C GLU A 390 -2.40 16.48 10.44
N LEU A 391 -2.67 16.67 9.16
CA LEU A 391 -2.82 17.97 8.53
C LEU A 391 -4.21 18.06 7.91
N VAL A 392 -4.86 19.20 8.05
CA VAL A 392 -6.18 19.46 7.48
C VAL A 392 -6.02 20.39 6.28
N MET A 393 -6.52 19.98 5.14
CA MET A 393 -6.47 20.70 3.88
C MET A 393 -7.87 21.15 3.46
N ILE A 394 -7.97 22.31 2.86
CA ILE A 394 -9.16 22.74 2.12
C ILE A 394 -9.09 22.10 0.75
N THR A 395 -9.99 21.16 0.49
CA THR A 395 -9.98 20.44 -0.79
C THR A 395 -10.94 21.06 -1.79
N ARG A 396 -12.07 21.59 -1.34
CA ARG A 396 -13.06 22.22 -2.23
C ARG A 396 -13.67 23.46 -1.62
N ILE A 397 -13.89 24.43 -2.47
CA ILE A 397 -14.72 25.63 -2.18
C ILE A 397 -15.79 25.71 -3.27
N GLU A 398 -17.05 25.68 -2.87
CA GLU A 398 -18.18 25.71 -3.83
C GLU A 398 -18.05 26.90 -4.79
N PRO A 399 -18.12 26.66 -6.13
CA PRO A 399 -17.77 27.67 -7.14
C PRO A 399 -18.61 28.96 -7.09
N ASN A 400 -19.88 28.84 -6.71
CA ASN A 400 -20.83 29.96 -6.65
C ASN A 400 -20.98 30.53 -5.22
N SER A 401 -20.12 30.16 -4.30
CA SER A 401 -20.18 30.63 -2.93
C SER A 401 -19.54 32.02 -2.75
N TYR A 402 -19.97 32.71 -1.71
CA TYR A 402 -19.33 34.00 -1.35
C TYR A 402 -17.85 33.83 -1.00
N VAL A 403 -17.44 32.67 -0.48
CA VAL A 403 -16.04 32.36 -0.12
C VAL A 403 -15.15 32.32 -1.36
N LYS A 404 -15.66 31.82 -2.47
CA LYS A 404 -14.90 31.75 -3.74
C LYS A 404 -14.55 33.14 -4.32
N ASN A 405 -15.27 34.17 -3.91
CA ASN A 405 -14.99 35.55 -4.32
C ASN A 405 -13.78 36.18 -3.59
N TYR A 406 -13.29 35.55 -2.54
CA TYR A 406 -12.07 36.00 -1.87
C TYR A 406 -10.83 35.35 -2.49
N GLU A 407 -9.70 36.04 -2.41
CA GLU A 407 -8.43 35.48 -2.82
C GLU A 407 -7.91 34.39 -1.87
N ILE A 408 -8.40 34.39 -0.63
CA ILE A 408 -8.10 33.48 0.48
C ILE A 408 -9.42 33.13 1.15
N PRO A 409 -9.69 31.87 1.56
CA PRO A 409 -8.82 30.69 1.44
C PRO A 409 -8.86 30.13 0.01
N ARG A 410 -7.93 29.25 -0.30
CA ARG A 410 -7.85 28.55 -1.61
C ARG A 410 -7.90 27.05 -1.42
N GLU A 411 -8.35 26.35 -2.45
CA GLU A 411 -8.19 24.91 -2.54
C GLU A 411 -6.70 24.54 -2.43
N TYR A 412 -6.40 23.44 -1.76
CA TYR A 412 -5.08 22.97 -1.34
C TYR A 412 -4.39 23.82 -0.25
N ASP A 413 -5.05 24.79 0.37
CA ASP A 413 -4.49 25.43 1.56
C ASP A 413 -4.59 24.50 2.79
N LEU A 414 -3.53 24.45 3.59
CA LEU A 414 -3.62 23.84 4.92
C LEU A 414 -4.33 24.80 5.88
N LEU A 415 -5.30 24.29 6.63
CA LEU A 415 -5.95 25.00 7.70
C LEU A 415 -5.08 24.92 8.97
N LEU A 416 -4.57 26.07 9.41
CA LEU A 416 -3.68 26.15 10.56
C LEU A 416 -4.45 26.44 11.86
N LYS A 417 -5.38 27.44 11.79
CA LYS A 417 -6.19 27.84 12.95
C LYS A 417 -7.59 28.26 12.54
N VAL A 418 -8.50 28.12 13.49
CA VAL A 418 -9.84 28.71 13.49
C VAL A 418 -9.93 29.64 14.73
N GLY A 419 -10.08 30.91 14.49
CA GLY A 419 -9.95 31.92 15.55
C GLY A 419 -8.57 31.86 16.20
N ARG A 420 -8.53 31.54 17.49
CA ARG A 420 -7.30 31.34 18.27
C ARG A 420 -6.90 29.88 18.41
N THR A 421 -7.75 28.94 17.96
CA THR A 421 -7.59 27.50 18.14
C THR A 421 -6.76 26.91 16.99
N ARG A 422 -5.62 26.28 17.30
CA ARG A 422 -4.84 25.54 16.32
C ARG A 422 -5.54 24.21 16.00
N ILE A 423 -5.76 23.94 14.72
CA ILE A 423 -6.40 22.71 14.25
C ILE A 423 -5.35 21.57 14.23
N LYS A 424 -5.77 20.40 14.72
CA LYS A 424 -4.90 19.23 14.89
C LYS A 424 -5.35 18.01 14.08
N SER A 425 -6.62 17.94 13.74
CA SER A 425 -7.23 16.85 12.98
C SER A 425 -8.60 17.27 12.43
N ILE A 426 -9.20 16.46 11.57
CA ILE A 426 -10.57 16.66 11.08
C ILE A 426 -11.59 16.55 12.23
N GLU A 427 -11.41 15.60 13.15
CA GLU A 427 -12.28 15.45 14.32
C GLU A 427 -12.22 16.67 15.22
N HIS A 428 -11.00 17.21 15.42
CA HIS A 428 -10.83 18.45 16.17
C HIS A 428 -11.49 19.64 15.45
N LEU A 429 -11.40 19.72 14.11
CA LEU A 429 -12.09 20.73 13.33
C LEU A 429 -13.60 20.61 13.48
N ASN A 430 -14.17 19.42 13.40
CA ASN A 430 -15.60 19.20 13.61
C ASN A 430 -16.06 19.69 15.00
N THR A 431 -15.27 19.40 16.05
CA THR A 431 -15.55 19.91 17.40
C THR A 431 -15.54 21.44 17.45
N VAL A 432 -14.58 22.07 16.76
CA VAL A 432 -14.50 23.55 16.70
C VAL A 432 -15.65 24.14 15.89
N ILE A 433 -16.09 23.49 14.81
CA ILE A 433 -17.27 23.93 14.03
C ILE A 433 -18.53 23.92 14.92
N GLU A 434 -18.76 22.86 15.68
CA GLU A 434 -19.91 22.79 16.59
C GLU A 434 -19.85 23.88 17.68
N ASP A 435 -18.67 24.18 18.27
CA ASP A 435 -18.49 25.29 19.20
C ASP A 435 -18.86 26.65 18.55
N TYR A 436 -18.46 26.87 17.30
CA TYR A 436 -18.84 28.10 16.58
C TYR A 436 -20.31 28.16 16.22
N LYS A 437 -20.98 27.04 16.04
CA LYS A 437 -22.45 26.97 15.86
C LYS A 437 -23.19 27.46 17.12
N GLU A 438 -22.69 27.06 18.29
CA GLU A 438 -23.22 27.57 19.56
C GLU A 438 -22.94 29.09 19.74
N ARG A 439 -21.73 29.53 19.35
CA ARG A 439 -21.36 30.98 19.43
C ARG A 439 -22.18 31.86 18.49
N LEU A 440 -22.58 31.37 17.32
CA LEU A 440 -23.51 32.07 16.44
C LEU A 440 -24.83 32.35 17.15
N GLN A 441 -25.36 31.41 17.93
CA GLN A 441 -26.55 31.59 18.73
C GLN A 441 -26.36 32.68 19.85
N GLN A 442 -25.10 32.93 20.25
CA GLN A 442 -24.71 33.97 21.19
C GLN A 442 -24.32 35.30 20.53
N ASN A 443 -24.69 35.49 19.25
CA ASN A 443 -24.44 36.71 18.46
C ASN A 443 -22.97 36.91 18.00
N GLU A 444 -22.11 35.92 18.02
CA GLU A 444 -20.82 36.02 17.33
C GLU A 444 -21.09 35.99 15.82
N LYS A 445 -20.56 36.98 15.07
CA LYS A 445 -20.89 37.16 13.64
C LYS A 445 -19.81 36.68 12.68
N TYR A 446 -18.57 36.61 13.14
CA TYR A 446 -17.42 36.34 12.27
C TYR A 446 -16.49 35.32 12.89
N VAL A 447 -15.84 34.56 12.02
CA VAL A 447 -14.74 33.65 12.36
C VAL A 447 -13.53 33.95 11.49
N CYS A 448 -12.34 33.86 12.07
CA CYS A 448 -11.08 33.99 11.34
C CYS A 448 -10.53 32.58 11.01
N LEU A 449 -10.32 32.30 9.74
CA LEU A 449 -9.54 31.14 9.31
C LEU A 449 -8.11 31.59 9.00
N GLU A 450 -7.11 30.91 9.56
CA GLU A 450 -5.70 31.07 9.24
C GLU A 450 -5.24 29.87 8.45
N THR A 451 -4.83 30.09 7.20
CA THR A 451 -4.39 29.07 6.26
C THR A 451 -2.95 29.32 5.83
N THR A 452 -2.38 28.43 5.02
CA THR A 452 -1.04 28.61 4.41
C THR A 452 -0.97 29.84 3.51
N SER A 453 -2.07 30.23 2.88
CA SER A 453 -2.13 31.44 2.03
C SER A 453 -2.39 32.74 2.81
N GLY A 454 -2.82 32.66 4.08
CA GLY A 454 -3.08 33.81 4.91
C GLY A 454 -4.30 33.71 5.81
N LYS A 455 -4.82 34.87 6.20
CA LYS A 455 -6.00 34.96 7.10
C LYS A 455 -7.19 35.55 6.38
N VAL A 456 -8.35 35.01 6.64
CA VAL A 456 -9.64 35.47 6.12
C VAL A 456 -10.68 35.52 7.25
N TRP A 457 -11.55 36.54 7.24
CA TRP A 457 -12.68 36.65 8.13
C TRP A 457 -13.95 36.29 7.36
N LEU A 458 -14.66 35.27 7.81
CA LEU A 458 -15.91 34.79 7.22
C LEU A 458 -17.10 35.05 8.13
N MET A 459 -18.26 35.26 7.52
CA MET A 459 -19.53 35.45 8.28
C MET A 459 -20.06 34.08 8.69
N LEU A 460 -20.31 33.92 9.99
CA LEU A 460 -20.78 32.65 10.56
C LEU A 460 -22.18 32.26 10.06
N ASP A 461 -23.08 33.21 9.91
CA ASP A 461 -24.43 32.94 9.37
C ASP A 461 -24.42 32.34 7.95
N GLN A 462 -23.44 32.73 7.14
CA GLN A 462 -23.26 32.17 5.79
C GLN A 462 -22.52 30.85 5.76
N LEU A 463 -21.83 30.49 6.84
CA LEU A 463 -21.19 29.18 6.98
C LEU A 463 -22.15 28.11 7.53
N PHE A 464 -23.25 28.50 8.13
CA PHE A 464 -24.22 27.57 8.72
C PHE A 464 -25.57 27.55 7.99
N ASN A 465 -25.78 28.39 6.99
CA ASN A 465 -26.92 28.39 6.08
C ASN A 465 -26.54 27.77 4.72
#